data_b417e38de57050e96a761c7ca8f2b9ea
#
_entry.id   b417e38de57050e96a761c7ca8f2b9ea
#
_cell.length_a   1.000
_cell.length_b   1.000
_cell.length_c   1.000
_cell.angle_alpha   90.00
_cell.angle_beta   90.00
_cell.angle_gamma   90.00
#
_symmetry.space_group_name_H-M   'P 1'
#
loop_
_entity.id
_entity.type
_entity.pdbx_description
1 polymer ?
#
loop_
_entity_poly.entity_id
_entity_poly.type
_entity_poly.pdbx_seq_one_letter_code
_entity_poly.pdbx_strand_id
1 'polypeptide(L)'
;GVDSYKKNNCDGVIAFGGGSGLDVGKAIAFMSGQNLPIWDFEDVGDNWTKANSDKIAPIIAVPTTAGTGSETGRASVILNEETGVKNIIFHPKFLPSIVILDPILTVGLPAKMTAATGMDALAHNLEAYCAPGYHPMADGIALEGMRLINKWLLEAVSNGSNIEARMNMLTAASMGSTAFQKGLGAIHSLSHPVNALNNIHHGLSNAIFMPYVLTFNKDVIEKKIIKICDYLELKDRSFDGFVNWVLDLRKKLD
;
A
#
# COMPACT_ATOMS: atom_id res chain seq x y z
N GLY A 1 5.89 22.15 -4.89
CA GLY A 1 6.08 21.29 -6.06
C GLY A 1 5.39 21.84 -7.31
N VAL A 2 4.10 22.16 -7.24
CA VAL A 2 3.31 22.69 -8.40
C VAL A 2 3.90 23.98 -8.95
N ASP A 3 4.31 24.91 -8.09
CA ASP A 3 4.93 26.18 -8.53
C ASP A 3 6.27 25.93 -9.23
N SER A 4 7.07 25.01 -8.69
CA SER A 4 8.33 24.60 -9.31
C SER A 4 8.09 23.93 -10.68
N TYR A 5 7.10 23.06 -10.78
CA TYR A 5 6.69 22.43 -12.04
C TYR A 5 6.35 23.48 -13.10
N LYS A 6 5.47 24.44 -12.76
CA LYS A 6 5.03 25.51 -13.66
C LYS A 6 6.17 26.47 -14.03
N LYS A 7 6.97 26.90 -13.05
CA LYS A 7 8.10 27.83 -13.26
C LYS A 7 9.16 27.28 -14.22
N ASN A 8 9.39 25.96 -14.17
CA ASN A 8 10.41 25.31 -15.00
C ASN A 8 9.84 24.69 -16.29
N ASN A 9 8.57 24.92 -16.61
CA ASN A 9 7.90 24.38 -17.80
C ASN A 9 8.07 22.85 -17.93
N CYS A 10 7.91 22.13 -16.81
CA CYS A 10 7.99 20.66 -16.83
C CYS A 10 6.83 20.06 -17.61
N ASP A 11 7.03 18.89 -18.22
CA ASP A 11 6.05 18.15 -19.01
C ASP A 11 5.66 16.80 -18.40
N GLY A 12 6.26 16.43 -17.26
CA GLY A 12 5.97 15.21 -16.51
C GLY A 12 6.53 15.27 -15.09
N VAL A 13 6.19 14.27 -14.29
CA VAL A 13 6.66 14.13 -12.91
C VAL A 13 7.26 12.75 -12.71
N ILE A 14 8.49 12.68 -12.22
CA ILE A 14 9.10 11.47 -11.70
C ILE A 14 8.87 11.43 -10.19
N ALA A 15 7.96 10.58 -9.75
CA ALA A 15 7.70 10.34 -8.34
C ALA A 15 8.70 9.29 -7.84
N PHE A 16 9.69 9.73 -7.06
CA PHE A 16 10.77 8.89 -6.56
C PHE A 16 10.76 8.89 -5.03
N GLY A 17 10.62 7.72 -4.41
CA GLY A 17 10.61 7.62 -2.95
C GLY A 17 9.73 6.50 -2.39
N GLY A 18 9.52 6.50 -1.09
CA GLY A 18 8.50 5.67 -0.44
C GLY A 18 7.09 6.20 -0.70
N GLY A 19 6.07 5.61 -0.06
CA GLY A 19 4.66 5.96 -0.27
C GLY A 19 4.39 7.47 -0.25
N SER A 20 4.88 8.19 0.76
CA SER A 20 4.69 9.65 0.86
C SER A 20 5.33 10.41 -0.32
N GLY A 21 6.51 9.99 -0.77
CA GLY A 21 7.17 10.62 -1.93
C GLY A 21 6.40 10.37 -3.22
N LEU A 22 5.89 9.15 -3.41
CA LEU A 22 5.06 8.79 -4.56
C LEU A 22 3.73 9.56 -4.55
N ASP A 23 3.08 9.63 -3.38
CA ASP A 23 1.80 10.33 -3.23
C ASP A 23 1.92 11.83 -3.50
N VAL A 24 2.99 12.48 -2.99
CA VAL A 24 3.27 13.89 -3.28
C VAL A 24 3.58 14.09 -4.77
N GLY A 25 4.38 13.21 -5.38
CA GLY A 25 4.68 13.28 -6.81
C GLY A 25 3.42 13.19 -7.68
N LYS A 26 2.53 12.23 -7.36
CA LYS A 26 1.23 12.08 -8.02
C LYS A 26 0.34 13.30 -7.82
N ALA A 27 0.28 13.84 -6.59
CA ALA A 27 -0.49 15.05 -6.29
C ALA A 27 0.05 16.28 -7.05
N ILE A 28 1.36 16.43 -7.20
CA ILE A 28 1.96 17.51 -8.00
C ILE A 28 1.55 17.38 -9.46
N ALA A 29 1.66 16.18 -10.04
CA ALA A 29 1.28 15.92 -11.43
C ALA A 29 -0.21 16.24 -11.67
N PHE A 30 -1.07 15.83 -10.75
CA PHE A 30 -2.49 16.12 -10.79
C PHE A 30 -2.77 17.62 -10.70
N MET A 31 -2.26 18.28 -9.65
CA MET A 31 -2.53 19.67 -9.35
C MET A 31 -1.86 20.66 -10.32
N SER A 32 -0.87 20.24 -11.10
CA SER A 32 -0.20 21.11 -12.08
C SER A 32 -1.17 21.69 -13.11
N GLY A 33 -2.26 20.97 -13.41
CA GLY A 33 -3.28 21.38 -14.38
C GLY A 33 -4.63 21.74 -13.77
N GLN A 34 -4.77 21.79 -12.44
CA GLN A 34 -6.05 22.11 -11.79
C GLN A 34 -6.12 23.58 -11.36
N ASN A 35 -7.39 24.06 -11.24
CA ASN A 35 -7.69 25.43 -10.78
C ASN A 35 -8.40 25.47 -9.42
N LEU A 36 -8.91 24.31 -8.94
CA LEU A 36 -9.55 24.18 -7.64
C LEU A 36 -8.52 23.76 -6.59
N PRO A 37 -8.74 24.05 -5.30
CA PRO A 37 -7.93 23.54 -4.20
C PRO A 37 -7.89 22.00 -4.20
N ILE A 38 -6.80 21.41 -3.71
CA ILE A 38 -6.63 19.95 -3.67
C ILE A 38 -7.75 19.24 -2.90
N TRP A 39 -8.27 19.86 -1.85
CA TRP A 39 -9.33 19.31 -1.00
C TRP A 39 -10.69 19.17 -1.70
N ASP A 40 -10.91 19.90 -2.79
CA ASP A 40 -12.13 19.76 -3.60
C ASP A 40 -12.17 18.42 -4.39
N PHE A 41 -11.03 17.71 -4.42
CA PHE A 41 -10.85 16.41 -5.10
C PHE A 41 -10.75 15.25 -4.10
N GLU A 42 -11.12 15.47 -2.83
CA GLU A 42 -11.18 14.38 -1.86
C GLU A 42 -12.11 13.26 -2.38
N ASP A 43 -11.73 11.99 -2.08
CA ASP A 43 -12.44 10.78 -2.52
C ASP A 43 -13.80 10.64 -1.80
N VAL A 44 -14.70 11.57 -2.09
CA VAL A 44 -16.08 11.61 -1.59
C VAL A 44 -17.02 11.80 -2.78
N GLY A 45 -17.89 10.83 -3.01
CA GLY A 45 -18.83 10.84 -4.13
C GLY A 45 -18.12 11.00 -5.46
N ASP A 46 -18.57 11.96 -6.27
CA ASP A 46 -18.04 12.20 -7.63
C ASP A 46 -17.06 13.37 -7.72
N ASN A 47 -16.42 13.77 -6.61
CA ASN A 47 -15.50 14.91 -6.59
C ASN A 47 -14.38 14.81 -7.62
N TRP A 48 -13.89 13.59 -7.92
CA TRP A 48 -12.88 13.34 -8.93
C TRP A 48 -13.27 13.84 -10.32
N THR A 49 -14.57 13.91 -10.63
CA THR A 49 -15.08 14.40 -11.94
C THR A 49 -14.91 15.90 -12.14
N LYS A 50 -14.64 16.67 -11.07
CA LYS A 50 -14.35 18.12 -11.14
C LYS A 50 -13.00 18.40 -11.79
N ALA A 51 -12.13 17.38 -11.87
CA ALA A 51 -10.77 17.55 -12.38
C ALA A 51 -10.73 17.73 -13.90
N ASN A 52 -9.84 18.63 -14.36
CA ASN A 52 -9.48 18.70 -15.76
C ASN A 52 -8.51 17.55 -16.09
N SER A 53 -9.08 16.42 -16.51
CA SER A 53 -8.32 15.19 -16.76
C SER A 53 -7.28 15.30 -17.87
N ASP A 54 -7.46 16.21 -18.84
CA ASP A 54 -6.55 16.34 -19.98
C ASP A 54 -5.28 17.16 -19.64
N LYS A 55 -5.31 17.84 -18.48
CA LYS A 55 -4.20 18.63 -17.97
C LYS A 55 -3.42 17.96 -16.84
N ILE A 56 -3.70 16.71 -16.54
CA ILE A 56 -2.92 15.93 -15.58
C ILE A 56 -1.61 15.51 -16.25
N ALA A 57 -0.49 15.87 -15.66
CA ALA A 57 0.82 15.53 -16.19
C ALA A 57 1.10 14.01 -16.12
N PRO A 58 1.84 13.44 -17.08
CA PRO A 58 2.26 12.04 -17.01
C PRO A 58 3.16 11.80 -15.80
N ILE A 59 3.04 10.59 -15.22
CA ILE A 59 3.74 10.20 -14.01
C ILE A 59 4.62 8.97 -14.29
N ILE A 60 5.88 9.03 -13.87
CA ILE A 60 6.77 7.87 -13.75
C ILE A 60 6.95 7.63 -12.25
N ALA A 61 6.65 6.43 -11.76
CA ALA A 61 6.81 6.07 -10.35
C ALA A 61 8.00 5.14 -10.13
N VAL A 62 8.83 5.48 -9.14
CA VAL A 62 10.03 4.72 -8.76
C VAL A 62 10.02 4.53 -7.24
N PRO A 63 9.41 3.44 -6.71
CA PRO A 63 9.34 3.20 -5.28
C PRO A 63 10.71 2.82 -4.69
N THR A 64 10.97 3.30 -3.47
CA THR A 64 12.16 2.93 -2.68
C THR A 64 11.81 2.12 -1.43
N THR A 65 10.53 1.77 -1.25
CA THR A 65 10.02 0.91 -0.18
C THR A 65 9.07 -0.14 -0.73
N ALA A 66 9.05 -1.30 -0.12
CA ALA A 66 8.17 -2.42 -0.50
C ALA A 66 7.01 -2.53 0.52
N GLY A 67 6.02 -1.65 0.44
CA GLY A 67 4.90 -1.59 1.40
C GLY A 67 3.62 -1.07 0.78
N THR A 68 3.54 0.24 0.58
CA THR A 68 2.31 0.93 0.14
C THR A 68 1.82 0.51 -1.24
N GLY A 69 2.72 0.15 -2.17
CA GLY A 69 2.36 -0.10 -3.55
C GLY A 69 1.76 1.12 -4.27
N SER A 70 2.03 2.34 -3.77
CA SER A 70 1.44 3.57 -4.31
C SER A 70 1.70 3.76 -5.81
N GLU A 71 2.73 3.13 -6.35
CA GLU A 71 3.06 3.10 -7.78
C GLU A 71 1.99 2.43 -8.65
N THR A 72 1.13 1.60 -8.07
CA THR A 72 0.00 0.96 -8.76
C THR A 72 -1.36 1.45 -8.26
N GLY A 73 -1.36 2.50 -7.43
CA GLY A 73 -2.56 3.09 -6.85
C GLY A 73 -3.08 4.32 -7.61
N ARG A 74 -4.40 4.49 -7.60
CA ARG A 74 -5.11 5.62 -8.23
C ARG A 74 -5.42 6.75 -7.26
N ALA A 75 -4.76 6.79 -6.12
CA ALA A 75 -4.98 7.78 -5.07
C ALA A 75 -3.67 8.31 -4.50
N SER A 76 -3.74 9.43 -3.82
CA SER A 76 -2.70 9.96 -2.95
C SER A 76 -3.27 10.23 -1.57
N VAL A 77 -2.57 9.82 -0.53
CA VAL A 77 -2.96 10.07 0.87
C VAL A 77 -2.17 11.28 1.37
N ILE A 78 -2.84 12.39 1.57
CA ILE A 78 -2.23 13.67 1.95
C ILE A 78 -2.76 14.11 3.32
N LEU A 79 -1.84 14.45 4.22
CA LEU A 79 -2.21 15.03 5.51
C LEU A 79 -2.69 16.47 5.31
N ASN A 80 -3.92 16.75 5.72
CA ASN A 80 -4.41 18.10 5.86
C ASN A 80 -3.97 18.63 7.24
N GLU A 81 -2.99 19.53 7.24
CA GLU A 81 -2.41 20.07 8.47
C GLU A 81 -3.41 20.94 9.27
N GLU A 82 -4.40 21.55 8.62
CA GLU A 82 -5.41 22.37 9.29
C GLU A 82 -6.38 21.50 10.11
N THR A 83 -6.73 20.31 9.60
CA THR A 83 -7.69 19.41 10.25
C THR A 83 -7.03 18.27 11.02
N GLY A 84 -5.73 18.01 10.75
CA GLY A 84 -5.02 16.84 11.28
C GLY A 84 -5.47 15.50 10.68
N VAL A 85 -6.23 15.53 9.57
CA VAL A 85 -6.80 14.34 8.93
C VAL A 85 -6.01 13.96 7.67
N LYS A 86 -5.78 12.68 7.47
CA LYS A 86 -5.26 12.15 6.21
C LYS A 86 -6.40 11.98 5.21
N ASN A 87 -6.45 12.87 4.23
CA ASN A 87 -7.43 12.83 3.16
C ASN A 87 -6.93 12.02 1.97
N ILE A 88 -7.82 11.29 1.34
CA ILE A 88 -7.54 10.55 0.11
C ILE A 88 -7.97 11.44 -1.06
N ILE A 89 -7.04 11.73 -1.96
CA ILE A 89 -7.31 12.41 -3.22
C ILE A 89 -7.30 11.35 -4.30
N PHE A 90 -8.38 11.20 -5.02
CA PHE A 90 -8.57 10.14 -6.00
C PHE A 90 -8.80 10.70 -7.41
N HIS A 91 -8.14 10.07 -8.38
CA HIS A 91 -8.49 10.21 -9.80
C HIS A 91 -7.91 9.03 -10.61
N PRO A 92 -8.61 8.50 -11.63
CA PRO A 92 -8.07 7.39 -12.45
C PRO A 92 -6.68 7.66 -13.04
N LYS A 93 -6.38 8.91 -13.43
CA LYS A 93 -5.07 9.31 -13.98
C LYS A 93 -3.97 9.55 -12.92
N PHE A 94 -4.23 9.27 -11.63
CA PHE A 94 -3.15 9.12 -10.64
C PHE A 94 -2.32 7.84 -10.86
N LEU A 95 -2.88 6.87 -11.61
CA LEU A 95 -2.12 5.68 -11.98
C LEU A 95 -0.94 6.08 -12.85
N PRO A 96 0.31 5.84 -12.42
CA PRO A 96 1.50 6.17 -13.19
C PRO A 96 1.51 5.50 -14.58
N SER A 97 2.00 6.22 -15.57
CA SER A 97 2.14 5.70 -16.94
C SER A 97 3.27 4.67 -17.05
N ILE A 98 4.29 4.82 -16.20
CA ILE A 98 5.45 3.92 -16.13
C ILE A 98 5.76 3.68 -14.65
N VAL A 99 6.04 2.43 -14.31
CA VAL A 99 6.51 2.02 -12.99
C VAL A 99 7.86 1.33 -13.15
N ILE A 100 8.85 1.78 -12.37
CA ILE A 100 10.20 1.19 -12.35
C ILE A 100 10.41 0.56 -10.97
N LEU A 101 10.38 -0.76 -10.91
CA LEU A 101 10.66 -1.54 -9.70
C LEU A 101 12.13 -1.97 -9.70
N ASP A 102 13.00 -1.13 -9.16
CA ASP A 102 14.41 -1.45 -9.00
C ASP A 102 14.70 -1.87 -7.55
N PRO A 103 14.99 -3.15 -7.28
CA PRO A 103 15.24 -3.64 -5.93
C PRO A 103 16.49 -3.03 -5.29
N ILE A 104 17.45 -2.54 -6.08
CA ILE A 104 18.67 -1.89 -5.57
C ILE A 104 18.31 -0.65 -4.75
N LEU A 105 17.27 0.07 -5.13
CA LEU A 105 16.82 1.27 -4.43
C LEU A 105 16.24 0.99 -3.03
N THR A 106 15.94 -0.27 -2.72
CA THR A 106 15.42 -0.68 -1.41
C THR A 106 16.50 -1.25 -0.48
N VAL A 107 17.72 -1.52 -0.97
CA VAL A 107 18.81 -2.16 -0.19
C VAL A 107 19.20 -1.34 1.03
N GLY A 108 19.19 0.00 0.91
CA GLY A 108 19.51 0.91 2.01
C GLY A 108 18.42 1.05 3.08
N LEU A 109 17.25 0.43 2.89
CA LEU A 109 16.15 0.54 3.85
C LEU A 109 16.50 -0.27 5.14
N PRO A 110 16.48 0.37 6.33
CA PRO A 110 16.76 -0.32 7.59
C PRO A 110 15.83 -1.51 7.84
N ALA A 111 16.32 -2.53 8.56
CA ALA A 111 15.58 -3.76 8.86
C ALA A 111 14.18 -3.48 9.47
N LYS A 112 14.09 -2.58 10.47
CA LYS A 112 12.80 -2.19 11.09
C LYS A 112 11.82 -1.57 10.09
N MET A 113 12.32 -0.75 9.17
CA MET A 113 11.48 -0.15 8.14
C MET A 113 11.07 -1.19 7.09
N THR A 114 11.98 -2.11 6.74
CA THR A 114 11.68 -3.25 5.85
C THR A 114 10.59 -4.14 6.45
N ALA A 115 10.68 -4.45 7.76
CA ALA A 115 9.67 -5.21 8.48
C ALA A 115 8.31 -4.52 8.47
N ALA A 116 8.27 -3.24 8.85
CA ALA A 116 7.04 -2.48 8.93
C ALA A 116 6.37 -2.33 7.54
N THR A 117 7.13 -1.99 6.49
CA THR A 117 6.59 -1.89 5.14
C THR A 117 6.15 -3.25 4.58
N GLY A 118 6.87 -4.33 4.88
CA GLY A 118 6.47 -5.68 4.50
C GLY A 118 5.17 -6.14 5.17
N MET A 119 4.96 -5.78 6.44
CA MET A 119 3.69 -6.03 7.13
C MET A 119 2.54 -5.19 6.57
N ASP A 120 2.81 -4.00 6.07
CA ASP A 120 1.86 -3.19 5.33
C ASP A 120 1.44 -3.87 4.01
N ALA A 121 2.41 -4.36 3.24
CA ALA A 121 2.14 -5.15 2.04
C ALA A 121 1.30 -6.41 2.35
N LEU A 122 1.55 -7.06 3.50
CA LEU A 122 0.74 -8.18 3.96
C LEU A 122 -0.70 -7.75 4.24
N ALA A 123 -0.90 -6.64 4.96
CA ALA A 123 -2.22 -6.10 5.25
C ALA A 123 -3.00 -5.77 3.97
N HIS A 124 -2.36 -5.14 2.98
CA HIS A 124 -2.96 -4.85 1.69
C HIS A 124 -3.47 -6.10 0.98
N ASN A 125 -2.63 -7.13 0.83
CA ASN A 125 -3.02 -8.38 0.18
C ASN A 125 -4.11 -9.11 0.96
N LEU A 126 -3.99 -9.18 2.29
CA LEU A 126 -4.94 -9.86 3.16
C LEU A 126 -6.33 -9.22 3.13
N GLU A 127 -6.40 -7.89 3.30
CA GLU A 127 -7.66 -7.17 3.28
C GLU A 127 -8.29 -7.18 1.90
N ALA A 128 -7.51 -7.03 0.83
CA ALA A 128 -8.01 -7.18 -0.54
C ALA A 128 -8.64 -8.56 -0.78
N TYR A 129 -8.00 -9.63 -0.33
CA TYR A 129 -8.55 -10.98 -0.46
C TYR A 129 -9.83 -11.15 0.37
N CYS A 130 -9.85 -10.64 1.60
CA CYS A 130 -11.00 -10.72 2.50
C CYS A 130 -12.13 -9.76 2.14
N ALA A 131 -11.88 -8.69 1.39
CA ALA A 131 -12.90 -7.73 0.99
C ALA A 131 -14.10 -8.39 0.29
N PRO A 132 -15.33 -7.87 0.47
CA PRO A 132 -16.51 -8.38 -0.19
C PRO A 132 -16.45 -8.20 -1.72
N GLY A 133 -17.34 -8.89 -2.43
CA GLY A 133 -17.43 -8.82 -3.88
C GLY A 133 -16.68 -9.93 -4.59
N TYR A 134 -17.11 -10.21 -5.81
CA TYR A 134 -16.54 -11.23 -6.69
C TYR A 134 -15.52 -10.59 -7.63
N HIS A 135 -14.25 -10.87 -7.39
CA HIS A 135 -13.16 -10.39 -8.25
C HIS A 135 -11.98 -11.39 -8.25
N PRO A 136 -12.10 -12.50 -8.99
CA PRO A 136 -11.12 -13.59 -8.93
C PRO A 136 -9.70 -13.19 -9.36
N MET A 137 -9.54 -12.19 -10.23
CA MET A 137 -8.21 -11.68 -10.57
C MET A 137 -7.55 -11.00 -9.37
N ALA A 138 -8.26 -10.12 -8.67
CA ALA A 138 -7.74 -9.49 -7.47
C ALA A 138 -7.44 -10.52 -6.36
N ASP A 139 -8.33 -11.53 -6.22
CA ASP A 139 -8.14 -12.61 -5.26
C ASP A 139 -6.87 -13.43 -5.56
N GLY A 140 -6.64 -13.76 -6.83
CA GLY A 140 -5.43 -14.49 -7.26
C GLY A 140 -4.14 -13.67 -7.05
N ILE A 141 -4.18 -12.37 -7.38
CA ILE A 141 -3.06 -11.45 -7.15
C ILE A 141 -2.74 -11.36 -5.65
N ALA A 142 -3.77 -11.19 -4.80
CA ALA A 142 -3.59 -11.07 -3.36
C ALA A 142 -3.01 -12.34 -2.72
N LEU A 143 -3.48 -13.52 -3.14
CA LEU A 143 -2.94 -14.81 -2.66
C LEU A 143 -1.45 -14.95 -3.01
N GLU A 144 -1.07 -14.67 -4.24
CA GLU A 144 0.33 -14.74 -4.66
C GLU A 144 1.19 -13.68 -3.94
N GLY A 145 0.68 -12.46 -3.75
CA GLY A 145 1.34 -11.43 -2.95
C GLY A 145 1.65 -11.92 -1.53
N MET A 146 0.67 -12.54 -0.85
CA MET A 146 0.88 -13.14 0.48
C MET A 146 1.90 -14.29 0.46
N ARG A 147 1.92 -15.12 -0.59
CA ARG A 147 2.91 -16.19 -0.73
C ARG A 147 4.34 -15.64 -0.87
N LEU A 148 4.52 -14.60 -1.66
CA LEU A 148 5.82 -13.93 -1.78
C LEU A 148 6.27 -13.34 -0.43
N ILE A 149 5.38 -12.69 0.30
CA ILE A 149 5.68 -12.14 1.62
C ILE A 149 6.05 -13.25 2.61
N ASN A 150 5.29 -14.34 2.66
CA ASN A 150 5.58 -15.49 3.52
C ASN A 150 6.98 -16.06 3.26
N LYS A 151 7.39 -16.10 1.99
CA LYS A 151 8.70 -16.64 1.59
C LYS A 151 9.86 -15.67 1.82
N TRP A 152 9.66 -14.37 1.57
CA TRP A 152 10.77 -13.44 1.38
C TRP A 152 10.90 -12.34 2.43
N LEU A 153 9.85 -12.04 3.22
CA LEU A 153 9.91 -10.91 4.16
C LEU A 153 11.01 -11.09 5.21
N LEU A 154 11.10 -12.26 5.84
CA LEU A 154 12.13 -12.51 6.86
C LEU A 154 13.53 -12.43 6.27
N GLU A 155 13.74 -12.94 5.05
CA GLU A 155 15.01 -12.83 4.35
C GLU A 155 15.36 -11.38 4.02
N ALA A 156 14.40 -10.60 3.51
CA ALA A 156 14.61 -9.19 3.21
C ALA A 156 14.96 -8.35 4.44
N VAL A 157 14.45 -8.74 5.62
CA VAL A 157 14.73 -8.07 6.90
C VAL A 157 16.10 -8.48 7.46
N SER A 158 16.40 -9.77 7.49
CA SER A 158 17.66 -10.30 8.09
C SER A 158 18.87 -10.11 7.17
N ASN A 159 18.67 -10.13 5.86
CA ASN A 159 19.68 -9.96 4.82
C ASN A 159 19.25 -8.88 3.83
N GLY A 160 19.31 -7.63 4.25
CA GLY A 160 18.84 -6.48 3.46
C GLY A 160 19.54 -6.29 2.11
N SER A 161 20.67 -6.94 1.87
CA SER A 161 21.41 -6.92 0.61
C SER A 161 20.96 -7.99 -0.40
N ASN A 162 20.07 -8.91 0.00
CA ASN A 162 19.53 -9.93 -0.89
C ASN A 162 18.58 -9.30 -1.93
N ILE A 163 19.08 -9.10 -3.13
CA ILE A 163 18.36 -8.45 -4.24
C ILE A 163 17.11 -9.24 -4.65
N GLU A 164 17.17 -10.58 -4.62
CA GLU A 164 16.02 -11.42 -4.95
C GLU A 164 14.90 -11.23 -3.92
N ALA A 165 15.23 -11.21 -2.63
CA ALA A 165 14.25 -10.94 -1.57
C ALA A 165 13.63 -9.53 -1.72
N ARG A 166 14.45 -8.51 -1.98
CA ARG A 166 14.00 -7.14 -2.23
C ARG A 166 13.06 -7.05 -3.44
N MET A 167 13.41 -7.70 -4.56
CA MET A 167 12.58 -7.77 -5.77
C MET A 167 11.21 -8.38 -5.47
N ASN A 168 11.20 -9.54 -4.80
CA ASN A 168 9.95 -10.22 -4.47
C ASN A 168 9.07 -9.41 -3.51
N MET A 169 9.67 -8.68 -2.56
CA MET A 169 8.90 -7.79 -1.68
C MET A 169 8.33 -6.58 -2.42
N LEU A 170 9.07 -5.94 -3.35
CA LEU A 170 8.51 -4.89 -4.21
C LEU A 170 7.34 -5.41 -5.04
N THR A 171 7.50 -6.57 -5.66
CA THR A 171 6.44 -7.24 -6.42
C THR A 171 5.20 -7.48 -5.55
N ALA A 172 5.39 -8.03 -4.36
CA ALA A 172 4.28 -8.30 -3.43
C ALA A 172 3.55 -7.03 -2.96
N ALA A 173 4.27 -5.92 -2.78
CA ALA A 173 3.69 -4.63 -2.44
C ALA A 173 2.83 -4.07 -3.60
N SER A 174 3.35 -4.11 -4.83
CA SER A 174 2.60 -3.70 -6.03
C SER A 174 1.38 -4.61 -6.26
N MET A 175 1.49 -5.92 -5.99
CA MET A 175 0.36 -6.86 -6.06
C MET A 175 -0.72 -6.50 -5.04
N GLY A 176 -0.35 -6.19 -3.79
CA GLY A 176 -1.27 -5.77 -2.75
C GLY A 176 -2.05 -4.52 -3.16
N SER A 177 -1.36 -3.50 -3.64
CA SER A 177 -1.99 -2.27 -4.11
C SER A 177 -2.89 -2.47 -5.33
N THR A 178 -2.50 -3.33 -6.25
CA THR A 178 -3.36 -3.71 -7.39
C THR A 178 -4.62 -4.44 -6.92
N ALA A 179 -4.48 -5.38 -5.99
CA ALA A 179 -5.59 -6.18 -5.48
C ALA A 179 -6.56 -5.35 -4.62
N PHE A 180 -6.08 -4.42 -3.80
CA PHE A 180 -6.93 -3.62 -2.91
C PHE A 180 -7.83 -2.61 -3.63
N GLN A 181 -7.70 -2.45 -4.94
CA GLN A 181 -8.72 -1.74 -5.72
C GLN A 181 -10.11 -2.42 -5.59
N LYS A 182 -10.15 -3.69 -5.19
CA LYS A 182 -11.36 -4.39 -4.78
C LYS A 182 -11.92 -3.85 -3.45
N GLY A 183 -11.07 -3.44 -2.52
CA GLY A 183 -11.40 -2.88 -1.21
C GLY A 183 -10.34 -3.17 -0.15
N LEU A 184 -10.27 -2.28 0.83
CA LEU A 184 -9.54 -2.44 2.08
C LEU A 184 -10.52 -2.70 3.24
N GLY A 185 -10.01 -2.86 4.46
CA GLY A 185 -10.81 -3.23 5.61
C GLY A 185 -10.45 -2.46 6.89
N ALA A 186 -10.81 -3.07 8.02
CA ALA A 186 -10.71 -2.44 9.33
C ALA A 186 -9.27 -2.25 9.82
N ILE A 187 -8.28 -3.00 9.32
CA ILE A 187 -6.87 -2.79 9.67
C ILE A 187 -6.46 -1.36 9.26
N HIS A 188 -6.71 -1.00 8.00
CA HIS A 188 -6.40 0.33 7.48
C HIS A 188 -7.29 1.41 8.06
N SER A 189 -8.58 1.13 8.27
CA SER A 189 -9.52 2.10 8.88
C SER A 189 -9.13 2.48 10.31
N LEU A 190 -8.53 1.57 11.08
CA LEU A 190 -8.03 1.84 12.43
C LEU A 190 -6.64 2.50 12.41
N SER A 191 -5.78 2.12 11.47
CA SER A 191 -4.41 2.63 11.43
C SER A 191 -4.33 4.08 10.96
N HIS A 192 -5.15 4.52 10.02
CA HIS A 192 -5.10 5.88 9.48
C HIS A 192 -5.26 6.97 10.56
N PRO A 193 -6.32 6.97 11.41
CA PRO A 193 -6.44 7.97 12.48
C PRO A 193 -5.32 7.86 13.51
N VAL A 194 -4.89 6.65 13.87
CA VAL A 194 -3.79 6.47 14.83
C VAL A 194 -2.48 7.05 14.29
N ASN A 195 -2.19 6.87 13.00
CA ASN A 195 -1.01 7.45 12.37
C ASN A 195 -1.10 8.99 12.30
N ALA A 196 -2.26 9.54 11.98
CA ALA A 196 -2.44 10.97 11.89
C ALA A 196 -2.26 11.67 13.26
N LEU A 197 -2.81 11.07 14.32
CA LEU A 197 -2.79 11.65 15.67
C LEU A 197 -1.47 11.44 16.42
N ASN A 198 -0.78 10.31 16.19
CA ASN A 198 0.35 9.90 17.02
C ASN A 198 1.69 9.78 16.26
N ASN A 199 1.69 10.09 14.96
CA ASN A 199 2.88 9.96 14.09
C ASN A 199 3.55 8.56 14.16
N ILE A 200 2.74 7.51 14.31
CA ILE A 200 3.21 6.12 14.34
C ILE A 200 3.40 5.65 12.89
N HIS A 201 4.43 4.83 12.65
CA HIS A 201 4.66 4.26 11.33
C HIS A 201 3.47 3.41 10.87
N HIS A 202 2.97 3.67 9.64
CA HIS A 202 1.74 3.07 9.11
C HIS A 202 1.76 1.53 9.13
N GLY A 203 2.79 0.91 8.56
CA GLY A 203 2.90 -0.54 8.52
C GLY A 203 3.05 -1.18 9.91
N LEU A 204 3.64 -0.48 10.89
CA LEU A 204 3.69 -0.95 12.27
C LEU A 204 2.28 -1.01 12.89
N SER A 205 1.48 0.04 12.72
CA SER A 205 0.10 0.02 13.24
C SER A 205 -0.75 -1.03 12.54
N ASN A 206 -0.60 -1.23 11.23
CA ASN A 206 -1.27 -2.32 10.51
C ASN A 206 -0.89 -3.70 11.09
N ALA A 207 0.41 -3.92 11.37
CA ALA A 207 0.87 -5.15 12.00
C ALA A 207 0.26 -5.36 13.40
N ILE A 208 0.11 -4.29 14.18
CA ILE A 208 -0.49 -4.35 15.52
C ILE A 208 -1.98 -4.68 15.46
N PHE A 209 -2.74 -4.02 14.59
CA PHE A 209 -4.19 -4.22 14.50
C PHE A 209 -4.58 -5.54 13.83
N MET A 210 -3.75 -6.08 12.95
CA MET A 210 -4.07 -7.25 12.12
C MET A 210 -4.67 -8.44 12.90
N PRO A 211 -4.07 -8.99 13.97
CA PRO A 211 -4.63 -10.15 14.66
C PRO A 211 -5.97 -9.84 15.33
N TYR A 212 -6.18 -8.62 15.83
CA TYR A 212 -7.45 -8.22 16.46
C TYR A 212 -8.57 -8.09 15.43
N VAL A 213 -8.29 -7.48 14.29
CA VAL A 213 -9.26 -7.34 13.17
C VAL A 213 -9.60 -8.71 12.58
N LEU A 214 -8.62 -9.59 12.43
CA LEU A 214 -8.86 -10.97 12.00
C LEU A 214 -9.84 -11.66 12.95
N THR A 215 -9.58 -11.61 14.27
CA THR A 215 -10.43 -12.24 15.28
C THR A 215 -11.84 -11.64 15.28
N PHE A 216 -11.96 -10.31 15.15
CA PHE A 216 -13.26 -9.63 15.10
C PHE A 216 -14.09 -10.06 13.87
N ASN A 217 -13.45 -10.28 12.74
CA ASN A 217 -14.11 -10.65 11.49
C ASN A 217 -14.22 -12.16 11.27
N LYS A 218 -13.79 -13.00 12.23
CA LYS A 218 -13.69 -14.47 12.09
C LYS A 218 -14.89 -15.08 11.39
N ASP A 219 -16.09 -14.82 11.87
CA ASP A 219 -17.32 -15.45 11.41
C ASP A 219 -17.58 -15.26 9.90
N VAL A 220 -17.10 -14.15 9.33
CA VAL A 220 -17.34 -13.84 7.90
C VAL A 220 -16.16 -14.17 6.99
N ILE A 221 -14.93 -14.25 7.55
CA ILE A 221 -13.72 -14.46 6.73
C ILE A 221 -13.09 -15.86 6.92
N GLU A 222 -13.51 -16.67 7.88
CA GLU A 222 -12.86 -17.95 8.24
C GLU A 222 -12.59 -18.83 7.01
N LYS A 223 -13.59 -19.01 6.15
CA LYS A 223 -13.43 -19.83 4.93
C LYS A 223 -12.37 -19.27 3.96
N LYS A 224 -12.22 -17.95 3.90
CA LYS A 224 -11.18 -17.30 3.10
C LYS A 224 -9.80 -17.50 3.73
N ILE A 225 -9.70 -17.37 5.06
CA ILE A 225 -8.46 -17.59 5.81
C ILE A 225 -7.95 -19.02 5.67
N ILE A 226 -8.82 -20.03 5.75
CA ILE A 226 -8.45 -21.44 5.52
C ILE A 226 -7.85 -21.62 4.12
N LYS A 227 -8.44 -21.01 3.08
CA LYS A 227 -7.89 -21.04 1.71
C LYS A 227 -6.51 -20.36 1.62
N ILE A 228 -6.29 -19.27 2.36
CA ILE A 228 -4.97 -18.65 2.46
C ILE A 228 -3.99 -19.64 3.09
N CYS A 229 -4.34 -20.29 4.19
CA CYS A 229 -3.48 -21.28 4.84
C CYS A 229 -3.08 -22.41 3.88
N ASP A 230 -4.03 -22.91 3.09
CA ASP A 230 -3.77 -23.94 2.08
C ASP A 230 -2.80 -23.44 1.01
N TYR A 231 -3.03 -22.23 0.49
CA TYR A 231 -2.19 -21.62 -0.55
C TYR A 231 -0.76 -21.29 -0.08
N LEU A 232 -0.63 -20.87 1.18
CA LEU A 232 0.66 -20.59 1.82
C LEU A 232 1.35 -21.87 2.35
N GLU A 233 0.71 -23.02 2.25
CA GLU A 233 1.18 -24.33 2.77
C GLU A 233 1.53 -24.27 4.27
N LEU A 234 0.73 -23.54 5.06
CA LEU A 234 0.94 -23.44 6.50
C LEU A 234 0.73 -24.81 7.17
N LYS A 235 1.50 -25.09 8.24
CA LYS A 235 1.40 -26.34 9.01
C LYS A 235 0.03 -26.52 9.64
N ASP A 236 -0.47 -25.46 10.28
CA ASP A 236 -1.82 -25.41 10.81
C ASP A 236 -2.70 -24.63 9.84
N ARG A 237 -3.64 -25.34 9.20
CA ARG A 237 -4.52 -24.77 8.16
C ARG A 237 -5.87 -24.33 8.71
N SER A 238 -5.91 -24.02 10.00
CA SER A 238 -7.08 -23.44 10.65
C SER A 238 -7.04 -21.91 10.68
N PHE A 239 -8.15 -21.28 11.03
CA PHE A 239 -8.19 -19.84 11.29
C PHE A 239 -7.21 -19.44 12.40
N ASP A 240 -7.20 -20.18 13.50
CA ASP A 240 -6.33 -19.91 14.64
C ASP A 240 -4.86 -20.15 14.26
N GLY A 241 -4.58 -21.14 13.39
CA GLY A 241 -3.26 -21.36 12.79
C GLY A 241 -2.77 -20.17 11.99
N PHE A 242 -3.63 -19.51 11.23
CA PHE A 242 -3.27 -18.27 10.51
C PHE A 242 -2.98 -17.11 11.46
N VAL A 243 -3.80 -16.90 12.48
CA VAL A 243 -3.57 -15.85 13.49
C VAL A 243 -2.25 -16.09 14.21
N ASN A 244 -1.96 -17.33 14.60
CA ASN A 244 -0.69 -17.70 15.22
C ASN A 244 0.49 -17.47 14.27
N TRP A 245 0.36 -17.77 12.97
CA TRP A 245 1.38 -17.47 11.97
C TRP A 245 1.67 -15.95 11.88
N VAL A 246 0.64 -15.10 11.90
CA VAL A 246 0.80 -13.65 11.93
C VAL A 246 1.54 -13.20 13.18
N LEU A 247 1.18 -13.73 14.34
CA LEU A 247 1.83 -13.40 15.61
C LEU A 247 3.30 -13.85 15.64
N ASP A 248 3.59 -15.05 15.15
CA ASP A 248 4.96 -15.57 15.03
C ASP A 248 5.80 -14.76 14.04
N LEU A 249 5.21 -14.35 12.91
CA LEU A 249 5.87 -13.50 11.93
C LEU A 249 6.24 -12.15 12.58
N ARG A 250 5.32 -11.50 13.28
CA ARG A 250 5.59 -10.26 14.02
C ARG A 250 6.73 -10.41 15.02
N LYS A 251 6.71 -11.49 15.80
CA LYS A 251 7.77 -11.77 16.81
C LYS A 251 9.14 -11.97 16.18
N LYS A 252 9.21 -12.48 14.95
CA LYS A 252 10.48 -12.68 14.20
C LYS A 252 10.99 -11.41 13.53
N LEU A 253 10.13 -10.41 13.38
CA LEU A 253 10.43 -9.14 12.73
C LEU A 253 10.84 -8.03 13.72
N ASP A 254 10.71 -8.28 15.03
CA ASP A 254 11.09 -7.35 16.11
C ASP A 254 12.61 -7.12 16.22
#